data_55acd6f6dd68b947ffe8b85cb1812c6d
#
_entry.id   55acd6f6dd68b947ffe8b85cb1812c6d
#
_cell.length_a   1.000
_cell.length_b   1.000
_cell.length_c   1.000
_cell.angle_alpha   90.00
_cell.angle_beta   90.00
_cell.angle_gamma   90.00
#
_symmetry.space_group_name_H-M   'P 1'
#
loop_
_entity.id
_entity.type
_entity.pdbx_description
1 polymer ?
#
loop_
_entity_poly.entity_id
_entity_poly.type
_entity_poly.pdbx_seq_one_letter_code
_entity_poly.pdbx_strand_id
1 'polypeptide(L)'
;MRKLNGGDIFSALRMIRQIDFKTPVEEIGKQISAASTEEDKAAAGMEIINILLANVTDTKSEELIFGFLAGPFEKPDAAAVRSMEINELADNLLTLLQENDLRGFFGKVRRLIPTT
;
A
#
# COMPACT_ATOMS: atom_id res chain seq x y z
N MET A 1 -10.87 1.31 -9.74
CA MET A 1 -9.54 0.85 -9.27
C MET A 1 -9.19 -0.47 -9.97
N ARG A 2 -7.96 -0.61 -10.42
CA ARG A 2 -7.52 -1.83 -11.11
C ARG A 2 -6.73 -2.75 -10.18
N LYS A 3 -6.59 -4.02 -10.56
CA LYS A 3 -5.74 -4.96 -9.83
C LYS A 3 -4.27 -4.69 -10.09
N LEU A 4 -3.42 -5.15 -9.18
CA LEU A 4 -1.97 -5.05 -9.34
C LEU A 4 -1.51 -5.84 -10.57
N ASN A 5 -0.54 -5.29 -11.29
CA ASN A 5 0.00 -5.92 -12.50
C ASN A 5 1.55 -5.91 -12.47
N GLY A 6 2.16 -6.40 -13.53
CA GLY A 6 3.63 -6.49 -13.62
C GLY A 6 4.35 -5.16 -13.48
N GLY A 7 3.74 -4.06 -13.95
CA GLY A 7 4.34 -2.73 -13.81
C GLY A 7 4.43 -2.27 -12.35
N ASP A 8 3.49 -2.72 -11.53
CA ASP A 8 3.46 -2.36 -10.11
C ASP A 8 4.62 -3.00 -9.33
N ILE A 9 5.20 -4.10 -9.84
CA ILE A 9 6.35 -4.74 -9.22
C ILE A 9 7.53 -3.77 -9.13
N PHE A 10 7.78 -3.01 -10.18
CA PHE A 10 8.89 -2.06 -10.20
C PHE A 10 8.67 -0.92 -9.20
N SER A 11 7.47 -0.39 -9.13
CA SER A 11 7.12 0.65 -8.17
C SER A 11 7.23 0.13 -6.73
N ALA A 12 6.74 -1.09 -6.48
CA ALA A 12 6.83 -1.72 -5.17
C ALA A 12 8.29 -1.98 -4.75
N LEU A 13 9.11 -2.41 -5.71
CA LEU A 13 10.52 -2.67 -5.45
C LEU A 13 11.26 -1.39 -5.03
N ARG A 14 11.01 -0.30 -5.73
CA ARG A 14 11.58 1.01 -5.36
C ARG A 14 11.14 1.45 -3.98
N MET A 15 9.86 1.27 -3.67
CA MET A 15 9.30 1.61 -2.38
C MET A 15 9.96 0.80 -1.25
N ILE A 16 10.04 -0.51 -1.40
CA ILE A 16 10.61 -1.40 -0.38
C ILE A 16 12.10 -1.13 -0.15
N ARG A 17 12.85 -0.84 -1.21
CA ARG A 17 14.29 -0.52 -1.09
C ARG A 17 14.55 0.77 -0.34
N GLN A 18 13.64 1.75 -0.47
CA GLN A 18 13.81 3.07 0.15
C GLN A 18 13.25 3.12 1.56
N ILE A 19 12.19 2.35 1.83
CA ILE A 19 11.46 2.41 3.10
C ILE A 19 11.69 1.12 3.87
N ASP A 20 12.21 1.24 5.09
CA ASP A 20 12.34 0.11 6.00
C ASP A 20 11.07 0.03 6.85
N PHE A 21 10.12 -0.79 6.42
CA PHE A 21 8.87 -0.97 7.14
C PHE A 21 9.09 -1.75 8.42
N LYS A 22 8.75 -1.15 9.57
CA LYS A 22 8.83 -1.80 10.88
C LYS A 22 7.81 -2.93 10.99
N THR A 23 6.64 -2.75 10.37
CA THR A 23 5.61 -3.78 10.30
C THR A 23 5.60 -4.35 8.90
N PRO A 24 5.79 -5.67 8.71
CA PRO A 24 5.70 -6.26 7.38
C PRO A 24 4.34 -6.01 6.74
N VAL A 25 4.35 -5.61 5.46
CA VAL A 25 3.11 -5.32 4.73
C VAL A 25 2.20 -6.55 4.68
N GLU A 26 2.76 -7.73 4.65
CA GLU A 26 2.02 -8.99 4.66
C GLU A 26 1.19 -9.20 5.93
N GLU A 27 1.70 -8.71 7.07
CA GLU A 27 0.97 -8.78 8.35
C GLU A 27 -0.27 -7.92 8.35
N ILE A 28 -0.18 -6.76 7.69
CA ILE A 28 -1.31 -5.83 7.55
C ILE A 28 -2.47 -6.53 6.81
N GLY A 29 -2.14 -7.28 5.76
CA GLY A 29 -3.14 -8.01 4.98
C GLY A 29 -3.92 -9.02 5.81
N LYS A 30 -3.29 -9.68 6.77
CA LYS A 30 -3.97 -10.63 7.65
C LYS A 30 -5.01 -9.96 8.54
N GLN A 31 -4.67 -8.82 9.12
CA GLN A 31 -5.58 -8.07 9.99
C GLN A 31 -6.80 -7.58 9.22
N ILE A 32 -6.61 -7.18 7.98
CA ILE A 32 -7.67 -6.61 7.14
C ILE A 32 -8.61 -7.68 6.62
N SER A 33 -8.12 -8.87 6.28
CA SER A 33 -8.99 -9.94 5.81
C SER A 33 -9.94 -10.43 6.90
N ALA A 34 -9.68 -10.12 8.17
CA ALA A 34 -10.57 -10.43 9.29
C ALA A 34 -11.69 -9.38 9.46
N ALA A 35 -11.60 -8.22 8.79
CA ALA A 35 -12.60 -7.16 8.90
C ALA A 35 -13.87 -7.55 8.13
N SER A 36 -15.00 -7.70 8.83
CA SER A 36 -16.24 -8.18 8.22
C SER A 36 -17.38 -7.16 8.23
N THR A 37 -17.36 -6.16 9.12
CA THR A 37 -18.37 -5.12 9.18
C THR A 37 -17.88 -3.83 8.54
N GLU A 38 -18.81 -2.91 8.22
CA GLU A 38 -18.42 -1.60 7.69
C GLU A 38 -17.58 -0.80 8.69
N GLU A 39 -17.90 -0.91 9.99
CA GLU A 39 -17.10 -0.28 11.04
C GLU A 39 -15.70 -0.88 11.10
N ASP A 40 -15.58 -2.21 11.03
CA ASP A 40 -14.28 -2.89 11.01
C ASP A 40 -13.45 -2.48 9.80
N LYS A 41 -14.10 -2.35 8.64
CA LYS A 41 -13.43 -1.92 7.42
C LYS A 41 -12.92 -0.48 7.51
N ALA A 42 -13.73 0.42 8.05
CA ALA A 42 -13.33 1.81 8.26
C ALA A 42 -12.15 1.90 9.23
N ALA A 43 -12.22 1.16 10.34
CA ALA A 43 -11.13 1.11 11.31
C ALA A 43 -9.85 0.52 10.71
N ALA A 44 -9.97 -0.54 9.90
CA ALA A 44 -8.85 -1.17 9.22
C ALA A 44 -8.19 -0.21 8.23
N GLY A 45 -8.99 0.54 7.46
CA GLY A 45 -8.47 1.52 6.52
C GLY A 45 -7.67 2.62 7.23
N MET A 46 -8.17 3.12 8.35
CA MET A 46 -7.47 4.13 9.15
C MET A 46 -6.20 3.57 9.78
N GLU A 47 -6.22 2.30 10.21
CA GLU A 47 -5.02 1.64 10.75
C GLU A 47 -3.92 1.53 9.70
N ILE A 48 -4.27 1.25 8.46
CA ILE A 48 -3.30 1.23 7.35
C ILE A 48 -2.65 2.61 7.20
N ILE A 49 -3.45 3.67 7.23
CA ILE A 49 -2.94 5.03 7.13
C ILE A 49 -1.98 5.33 8.29
N ASN A 50 -2.33 4.93 9.51
CA ASN A 50 -1.47 5.10 10.67
C ASN A 50 -0.14 4.38 10.52
N ILE A 51 -0.15 3.15 9.99
CA ILE A 51 1.06 2.38 9.74
C ILE A 51 1.95 3.07 8.69
N LEU A 52 1.35 3.58 7.62
CA LEU A 52 2.07 4.31 6.59
C LEU A 52 2.72 5.57 7.18
N LEU A 53 1.96 6.33 7.98
CA LEU A 53 2.49 7.53 8.63
C LEU A 53 3.64 7.22 9.56
N ALA A 54 3.56 6.11 10.30
CA ALA A 54 4.63 5.70 11.23
C ALA A 54 5.92 5.31 10.51
N ASN A 55 5.85 4.88 9.26
CA ASN A 55 7.00 4.43 8.49
C ASN A 55 7.53 5.46 7.48
N VAL A 56 6.78 6.54 7.24
CA VAL A 56 7.18 7.60 6.32
C VAL A 56 7.90 8.68 7.12
N THR A 57 9.20 8.81 6.89
CA THR A 57 10.04 9.75 7.62
C THR A 57 10.54 10.91 6.76
N ASP A 58 10.35 10.86 5.46
CA ASP A 58 10.81 11.91 4.55
C ASP A 58 9.90 12.01 3.32
N THR A 59 10.05 13.10 2.58
CA THR A 59 9.26 13.40 1.40
C THR A 59 9.46 12.38 0.29
N LYS A 60 10.66 11.86 0.13
CA LYS A 60 10.98 10.87 -0.91
C LYS A 60 10.24 9.55 -0.66
N SER A 61 10.21 9.10 0.58
CA SER A 61 9.46 7.89 0.97
C SER A 61 7.97 8.07 0.73
N GLU A 62 7.42 9.22 1.09
CA GLU A 62 6.02 9.57 0.85
C GLU A 62 5.68 9.52 -0.63
N GLU A 63 6.52 10.12 -1.49
CA GLU A 63 6.31 10.11 -2.93
C GLU A 63 6.35 8.71 -3.53
N LEU A 64 7.22 7.84 -3.01
CA LEU A 64 7.30 6.46 -3.48
C LEU A 64 6.03 5.68 -3.14
N ILE A 65 5.47 5.89 -1.95
CA ILE A 65 4.21 5.26 -1.56
C ILE A 65 3.07 5.74 -2.44
N PHE A 66 2.91 7.04 -2.59
CA PHE A 66 1.83 7.60 -3.42
C PHE A 66 2.02 7.25 -4.90
N GLY A 67 3.26 7.22 -5.39
CA GLY A 67 3.56 6.79 -6.75
C GLY A 67 3.19 5.33 -6.99
N PHE A 68 3.44 4.46 -6.04
CA PHE A 68 3.01 3.06 -6.11
C PHE A 68 1.48 2.96 -6.16
N LEU A 69 0.79 3.69 -5.29
CA LEU A 69 -0.67 3.66 -5.20
C LEU A 69 -1.35 4.27 -6.43
N ALA A 70 -0.71 5.21 -7.09
CA ALA A 70 -1.30 5.87 -8.27
C ALA A 70 -1.67 4.88 -9.37
N GLY A 71 -0.87 3.83 -9.57
CA GLY A 71 -1.17 2.79 -10.56
C GLY A 71 -2.50 2.09 -10.29
N PRO A 72 -2.62 1.32 -9.20
CA PRO A 72 -3.87 0.60 -8.89
C PRO A 72 -5.06 1.52 -8.68
N PHE A 73 -4.86 2.74 -8.18
CA PHE A 73 -5.95 3.71 -7.97
C PHE A 73 -6.35 4.43 -9.27
N GLU A 74 -5.66 4.14 -10.36
CA GLU A 74 -5.92 4.76 -11.67
C GLU A 74 -5.82 6.29 -11.63
N LYS A 75 -4.84 6.79 -10.88
CA LYS A 75 -4.51 8.21 -10.81
C LYS A 75 -3.29 8.51 -11.68
N PRO A 76 -3.17 9.74 -12.21
CA PRO A 76 -2.07 10.06 -13.13
C PRO A 76 -0.69 10.10 -12.46
N ASP A 77 -0.63 10.44 -11.17
CA ASP A 77 0.65 10.56 -10.46
C ASP A 77 0.46 10.56 -8.94
N ALA A 78 1.57 10.64 -8.21
CA ALA A 78 1.58 10.68 -6.75
C ALA A 78 0.82 11.89 -6.18
N ALA A 79 0.90 13.04 -6.85
CA ALA A 79 0.22 14.25 -6.39
C ALA A 79 -1.30 14.08 -6.39
N ALA A 80 -1.85 13.37 -7.37
CA ALA A 80 -3.28 13.08 -7.44
C ALA A 80 -3.72 12.19 -6.27
N VAL A 81 -2.91 11.21 -5.88
CA VAL A 81 -3.20 10.37 -4.71
C VAL A 81 -3.12 11.19 -3.43
N ARG A 82 -2.11 12.04 -3.31
CA ARG A 82 -1.95 12.92 -2.14
C ARG A 82 -3.15 13.85 -1.96
N SER A 83 -3.77 14.28 -3.04
CA SER A 83 -4.93 15.18 -3.01
C SER A 83 -6.25 14.49 -2.72
N MET A 84 -6.28 13.15 -2.62
CA MET A 84 -7.49 12.41 -2.32
C MET A 84 -8.01 12.77 -0.93
N GLU A 85 -9.34 12.80 -0.80
CA GLU A 85 -9.98 12.96 0.49
C GLU A 85 -9.65 11.74 1.36
N ILE A 86 -9.44 11.95 2.67
CA ILE A 86 -8.88 10.91 3.54
C ILE A 86 -9.76 9.65 3.62
N ASN A 87 -11.08 9.81 3.62
CA ASN A 87 -11.97 8.66 3.63
C ASN A 87 -11.91 7.87 2.33
N GLU A 88 -11.81 8.58 1.20
CA GLU A 88 -11.63 7.96 -0.11
C GLU A 88 -10.30 7.20 -0.18
N LEU A 89 -9.23 7.80 0.33
CA LEU A 89 -7.93 7.15 0.39
C LEU A 89 -7.99 5.88 1.24
N ALA A 90 -8.59 5.95 2.42
CA ALA A 90 -8.75 4.80 3.32
C ALA A 90 -9.56 3.67 2.66
N ASP A 91 -10.67 4.02 2.01
CA ASP A 91 -11.52 3.04 1.32
C ASP A 91 -10.78 2.36 0.17
N ASN A 92 -10.02 3.13 -0.60
CA ASN A 92 -9.25 2.58 -1.71
C ASN A 92 -8.10 1.70 -1.24
N LEU A 93 -7.43 2.07 -0.15
CA LEU A 93 -6.40 1.23 0.45
C LEU A 93 -6.98 -0.09 0.91
N LEU A 94 -8.12 -0.06 1.58
CA LEU A 94 -8.79 -1.27 2.04
C LEU A 94 -9.19 -2.16 0.87
N THR A 95 -9.78 -1.58 -0.17
CA THR A 95 -10.19 -2.32 -1.37
C THR A 95 -8.98 -2.96 -2.05
N LEU A 96 -7.88 -2.23 -2.16
CA LEU A 96 -6.64 -2.76 -2.72
C LEU A 96 -6.18 -4.00 -1.96
N LEU A 97 -6.21 -3.95 -0.64
CA LEU A 97 -5.77 -5.04 0.22
C LEU A 97 -6.71 -6.24 0.17
N GLN A 98 -8.03 -6.01 0.06
CA GLN A 98 -9.01 -7.08 0.03
C GLN A 98 -9.10 -7.78 -1.32
N GLU A 99 -8.93 -7.04 -2.42
CA GLU A 99 -9.09 -7.58 -3.77
C GLU A 99 -7.81 -8.17 -4.36
N ASN A 100 -6.67 -7.97 -3.72
CA ASN A 100 -5.38 -8.46 -4.20
C ASN A 100 -4.72 -9.34 -3.15
N ASP A 101 -3.99 -10.35 -3.61
CA ASP A 101 -3.13 -11.14 -2.74
C ASP A 101 -1.83 -10.37 -2.49
N LEU A 102 -1.88 -9.38 -1.60
CA LEU A 102 -0.72 -8.56 -1.30
C LEU A 102 0.41 -9.36 -0.67
N ARG A 103 0.08 -10.36 0.15
CA ARG A 103 1.10 -11.23 0.75
C ARG A 103 1.92 -11.93 -0.32
N GLY A 104 1.24 -12.54 -1.30
CA GLY A 104 1.92 -13.18 -2.42
C GLY A 104 2.67 -12.20 -3.30
N PHE A 105 2.05 -11.04 -3.57
CA PHE A 105 2.65 -10.00 -4.39
C PHE A 105 3.96 -9.48 -3.77
N PHE A 106 3.94 -9.06 -2.51
CA PHE A 106 5.13 -8.54 -1.84
C PHE A 106 6.16 -9.62 -1.56
N GLY A 107 5.73 -10.88 -1.37
CA GLY A 107 6.64 -12.00 -1.29
C GLY A 107 7.46 -12.17 -2.57
N LYS A 108 6.83 -12.02 -3.73
CA LYS A 108 7.50 -12.06 -5.02
C LYS A 108 8.44 -10.87 -5.21
N VAL A 109 8.00 -9.67 -4.83
CA VAL A 109 8.84 -8.47 -4.92
C VAL A 109 10.10 -8.63 -4.09
N ARG A 110 9.99 -9.15 -2.88
CA ARG A 110 11.15 -9.38 -2.01
C ARG A 110 12.16 -10.35 -2.59
N ARG A 111 11.70 -11.34 -3.33
CA ARG A 111 12.60 -12.30 -4.00
C ARG A 111 13.42 -11.64 -5.09
N LEU A 112 12.98 -10.52 -5.63
CA LEU A 112 13.70 -9.77 -6.65
C LEU A 112 14.77 -8.85 -6.07
N ILE A 113 14.74 -8.60 -4.75
CA ILE A 113 15.75 -7.80 -4.08
C ILE A 113 16.99 -8.67 -3.87
N PRO A 114 18.18 -8.25 -4.37
CA PRO A 114 19.39 -9.02 -4.16
C PRO A 114 19.69 -9.15 -2.68
N THR A 115 19.85 -10.39 -2.22
CA THR A 115 20.31 -10.67 -0.87
C THR A 115 21.83 -10.61 -0.85
N THR A 116 22.35 -9.58 -0.26
CA THR A 116 23.79 -9.47 -0.04
C THR A 116 24.10 -9.57 1.44
#